data_e8f18a67868eec367630d40a383a113a
#
_entry.id   e8f18a67868eec367630d40a383a113a
#
_cell.length_a   1.000
_cell.length_b   1.000
_cell.length_c   1.000
_cell.angle_alpha   90.00
_cell.angle_beta   90.00
_cell.angle_gamma   90.00
#
_symmetry.space_group_name_H-M   'P 1'
#
loop_
_entity.id
_entity.type
_entity.pdbx_description
1 polymer ?
#
loop_
_entity_poly.entity_id
_entity_poly.type
_entity_poly.pdbx_seq_one_letter_code
_entity_poly.pdbx_strand_id
1 'polypeptide(L)'
;MTTARKASAVIIAGVVVGLVSGLALGVVWWRLAPRVPLVVQPGASFPQGYQPEGYLAADAAFGALAVIAGVAITIGLANMRREHLFSVLIAALLAGVIGTAAMWWVGTRLGSVDIQGLSATTTTDVVVDAPLKVAMPGMYVMWPIASALVVTILALGDWISEVRSARRGR
;
A
#
# COMPACT_ATOMS: atom_id res chain seq x y z
N MET A 1 -2.21 -31.66 14.16
CA MET A 1 -2.59 -30.80 13.02
C MET A 1 -1.45 -30.84 12.03
N THR A 2 -1.68 -31.20 10.79
CA THR A 2 -0.64 -31.33 9.77
C THR A 2 -0.03 -29.95 9.43
N THR A 3 1.27 -29.91 9.13
CA THR A 3 2.03 -28.70 8.74
C THR A 3 1.35 -27.90 7.63
N ALA A 4 0.72 -28.59 6.67
CA ALA A 4 -0.05 -27.98 5.59
C ALA A 4 -1.26 -27.13 6.09
N ARG A 5 -2.00 -27.63 7.08
CA ARG A 5 -3.15 -26.91 7.65
C ARG A 5 -2.73 -25.66 8.42
N LYS A 6 -1.53 -25.67 8.99
CA LYS A 6 -0.95 -24.53 9.69
C LYS A 6 -0.45 -23.47 8.71
N ALA A 7 0.13 -23.87 7.57
CA ALA A 7 0.59 -22.94 6.52
C ALA A 7 -0.59 -22.22 5.86
N SER A 8 -1.66 -22.94 5.51
CA SER A 8 -2.87 -22.33 4.93
C SER A 8 -3.53 -21.32 5.87
N ALA A 9 -3.54 -21.58 7.17
CA ALA A 9 -4.09 -20.64 8.15
C ALA A 9 -3.33 -19.30 8.19
N VAL A 10 -1.98 -19.31 8.07
CA VAL A 10 -1.17 -18.08 8.01
C VAL A 10 -1.43 -17.30 6.71
N ILE A 11 -1.55 -18.00 5.59
CA ILE A 11 -1.83 -17.37 4.29
C ILE A 11 -3.20 -16.71 4.33
N ILE A 12 -4.24 -17.40 4.82
CA ILE A 12 -5.58 -16.83 4.96
C ILE A 12 -5.57 -15.61 5.89
N ALA A 13 -4.90 -15.72 7.04
CA ALA A 13 -4.76 -14.60 7.96
C ALA A 13 -4.07 -13.40 7.29
N GLY A 14 -2.99 -13.63 6.54
CA GLY A 14 -2.30 -12.59 5.77
C GLY A 14 -3.21 -11.90 4.76
N VAL A 15 -3.98 -12.68 3.99
CA VAL A 15 -4.95 -12.15 3.01
C VAL A 15 -6.02 -11.29 3.69
N VAL A 16 -6.62 -11.79 4.79
CA VAL A 16 -7.67 -11.07 5.51
C VAL A 16 -7.12 -9.78 6.13
N VAL A 17 -5.97 -9.86 6.81
CA VAL A 17 -5.33 -8.68 7.41
C VAL A 17 -4.94 -7.68 6.33
N GLY A 18 -4.37 -8.14 5.20
CA GLY A 18 -4.01 -7.28 4.08
C GLY A 18 -5.24 -6.56 3.51
N LEU A 19 -6.34 -7.28 3.27
CA LEU A 19 -7.58 -6.69 2.77
C LEU A 19 -8.13 -5.64 3.73
N VAL A 20 -8.31 -5.99 5.01
CA VAL A 20 -8.89 -5.08 6.01
C VAL A 20 -8.01 -3.83 6.19
N SER A 21 -6.69 -4.03 6.30
CA SER A 21 -5.75 -2.92 6.42
C SER A 21 -5.72 -2.06 5.16
N GLY A 22 -5.78 -2.67 3.98
CA GLY A 22 -5.83 -1.94 2.71
C GLY A 22 -7.07 -1.07 2.59
N LEU A 23 -8.26 -1.59 2.96
CA LEU A 23 -9.49 -0.80 2.99
C LEU A 23 -9.37 0.39 3.95
N ALA A 24 -8.87 0.17 5.16
CA ALA A 24 -8.67 1.25 6.15
C ALA A 24 -7.66 2.30 5.65
N LEU A 25 -6.52 1.86 5.14
CA LEU A 25 -5.47 2.74 4.62
C LEU A 25 -5.91 3.49 3.36
N GLY A 26 -6.82 2.95 2.56
CA GLY A 26 -7.44 3.66 1.45
C GLY A 26 -8.22 4.89 1.91
N VAL A 27 -8.94 4.80 3.03
CA VAL A 27 -9.62 5.94 3.65
C VAL A 27 -8.61 6.94 4.21
N VAL A 28 -7.55 6.45 4.87
CA VAL A 28 -6.47 7.30 5.40
C VAL A 28 -5.78 8.05 4.26
N TRP A 29 -5.42 7.37 3.18
CA TRP A 29 -4.81 7.99 2.01
C TRP A 29 -5.71 9.03 1.38
N TRP A 30 -7.00 8.74 1.21
CA TRP A 30 -7.99 9.72 0.72
C TRP A 30 -8.03 10.99 1.57
N ARG A 31 -7.88 10.88 2.90
CA ARG A 31 -7.89 12.01 3.83
C ARG A 31 -6.59 12.80 3.85
N LEU A 32 -5.45 12.12 3.73
CA LEU A 32 -4.12 12.70 3.91
C LEU A 32 -3.46 13.14 2.61
N ALA A 33 -3.85 12.55 1.46
CA ALA A 33 -3.22 12.85 0.19
C ALA A 33 -3.46 14.30 -0.23
N PRO A 34 -2.41 15.09 -0.47
CA PRO A 34 -2.54 16.42 -1.07
C PRO A 34 -3.19 16.31 -2.45
N ARG A 35 -4.06 17.26 -2.77
CA ARG A 35 -4.74 17.30 -4.06
C ARG A 35 -4.39 18.57 -4.80
N VAL A 36 -4.29 18.45 -6.13
CA VAL A 36 -4.04 19.61 -7.00
C VAL A 36 -5.38 20.28 -7.29
N PRO A 37 -5.51 21.60 -7.04
CA PRO A 37 -6.72 22.32 -7.41
C PRO A 37 -6.81 22.43 -8.95
N LEU A 38 -8.02 22.13 -9.47
CA LEU A 38 -8.37 22.28 -10.89
C LEU A 38 -9.38 23.41 -11.04
N VAL A 39 -9.17 24.25 -12.04
CA VAL A 39 -10.17 25.21 -12.51
C VAL A 39 -10.99 24.54 -13.59
N VAL A 40 -12.28 24.34 -13.33
CA VAL A 40 -13.25 23.80 -14.29
C VAL A 40 -13.99 24.96 -14.92
N GLN A 41 -13.92 25.03 -16.27
CA GLN A 41 -14.59 26.02 -17.11
C GLN A 41 -15.60 25.33 -18.02
N PRO A 42 -16.53 26.05 -18.65
CA PRO A 42 -17.43 25.48 -19.63
C PRO A 42 -16.68 24.76 -20.75
N GLY A 43 -16.81 23.44 -20.83
CA GLY A 43 -16.17 22.59 -21.83
C GLY A 43 -14.69 22.28 -21.63
N ALA A 44 -14.04 22.74 -20.54
CA ALA A 44 -12.61 22.52 -20.30
C ALA A 44 -12.27 22.46 -18.80
N SER A 45 -11.12 21.84 -18.48
CA SER A 45 -10.57 21.86 -17.14
C SER A 45 -9.04 21.98 -17.20
N PHE A 46 -8.47 22.80 -16.33
CA PHE A 46 -7.03 23.06 -16.28
C PHE A 46 -6.52 23.04 -14.85
N PRO A 47 -5.30 22.53 -14.59
CA PRO A 47 -4.67 22.68 -13.28
C PRO A 47 -4.52 24.17 -12.93
N GLN A 48 -4.77 24.53 -11.70
CA GLN A 48 -4.54 25.87 -11.20
C GLN A 48 -3.02 26.10 -11.04
N GLY A 49 -2.36 26.49 -12.13
CA GLY A 49 -0.91 26.64 -12.21
C GLY A 49 -0.17 25.31 -12.42
N TYR A 50 1.16 25.41 -12.60
CA TYR A 50 2.02 24.25 -12.76
C TYR A 50 2.44 23.72 -11.37
N GLN A 51 1.82 22.64 -10.91
CA GLN A 51 2.07 22.03 -9.60
C GLN A 51 2.32 20.50 -9.71
N PRO A 52 3.40 20.06 -10.35
CA PRO A 52 3.73 18.62 -10.45
C PRO A 52 3.98 17.98 -9.07
N GLU A 53 4.41 18.79 -8.10
CA GLU A 53 4.69 18.36 -6.73
C GLU A 53 3.45 17.82 -6.00
N GLY A 54 2.26 18.32 -6.31
CA GLY A 54 1.02 17.85 -5.70
C GLY A 54 0.71 16.40 -6.05
N TYR A 55 0.96 15.99 -7.29
CA TYR A 55 0.80 14.59 -7.71
C TYR A 55 1.86 13.69 -7.08
N LEU A 56 3.10 14.14 -7.02
CA LEU A 56 4.19 13.41 -6.36
C LEU A 56 3.91 13.23 -4.87
N ALA A 57 3.40 14.26 -4.19
CA ALA A 57 3.09 14.19 -2.77
C ALA A 57 1.94 13.20 -2.47
N ALA A 58 0.93 13.12 -3.34
CA ALA A 58 -0.15 12.13 -3.22
C ALA A 58 0.38 10.69 -3.39
N ASP A 59 1.27 10.47 -4.36
CA ASP A 59 1.93 9.20 -4.61
C ASP A 59 2.87 8.81 -3.45
N ALA A 60 3.64 9.76 -2.95
CA ALA A 60 4.53 9.55 -1.81
C ALA A 60 3.75 9.17 -0.54
N ALA A 61 2.61 9.81 -0.29
CA ALA A 61 1.72 9.44 0.81
C ALA A 61 1.20 8.00 0.66
N PHE A 62 0.78 7.60 -0.55
CA PHE A 62 0.39 6.23 -0.85
C PHE A 62 1.53 5.24 -0.58
N GLY A 63 2.71 5.49 -1.14
CA GLY A 63 3.87 4.64 -0.98
C GLY A 63 4.34 4.51 0.47
N ALA A 64 4.36 5.61 1.23
CA ALA A 64 4.72 5.60 2.65
C ALA A 64 3.76 4.75 3.49
N LEU A 65 2.45 4.91 3.30
CA LEU A 65 1.44 4.09 3.98
C LEU A 65 1.58 2.61 3.61
N ALA A 66 1.84 2.31 2.34
CA ALA A 66 2.07 0.95 1.85
C ALA A 66 3.32 0.31 2.50
N VAL A 67 4.43 1.05 2.61
CA VAL A 67 5.66 0.59 3.27
C VAL A 67 5.42 0.33 4.76
N ILE A 68 4.80 1.27 5.47
CA ILE A 68 4.50 1.13 6.90
C ILE A 68 3.64 -0.12 7.15
N ALA A 69 2.60 -0.31 6.36
CA ALA A 69 1.73 -1.48 6.45
C ALA A 69 2.48 -2.78 6.14
N GLY A 70 3.29 -2.78 5.07
CA GLY A 70 4.11 -3.92 4.67
C GLY A 70 5.04 -4.37 5.79
N VAL A 71 5.75 -3.43 6.41
CA VAL A 71 6.65 -3.70 7.54
C VAL A 71 5.87 -4.22 8.75
N ALA A 72 4.83 -3.50 9.19
CA ALA A 72 4.10 -3.83 10.41
C ALA A 72 3.42 -5.20 10.33
N ILE A 73 2.72 -5.47 9.21
CA ILE A 73 1.99 -6.74 9.02
C ILE A 73 2.96 -7.90 8.89
N THR A 74 4.07 -7.72 8.17
CA THR A 74 5.07 -8.78 8.00
C THR A 74 5.74 -9.12 9.32
N ILE A 75 6.08 -8.15 10.15
CA ILE A 75 6.60 -8.39 11.51
C ILE A 75 5.56 -9.13 12.36
N GLY A 76 4.30 -8.73 12.30
CA GLY A 76 3.21 -9.41 13.00
C GLY A 76 3.07 -10.88 12.59
N LEU A 77 3.05 -11.17 11.28
CA LEU A 77 3.00 -12.54 10.75
C LEU A 77 4.24 -13.37 11.12
N ALA A 78 5.42 -12.77 11.07
CA ALA A 78 6.67 -13.44 11.44
C ALA A 78 6.71 -13.78 12.93
N ASN A 79 6.25 -12.91 13.81
CA ASN A 79 6.16 -13.18 15.26
C ASN A 79 5.21 -14.34 15.57
N MET A 80 4.16 -14.52 14.77
CA MET A 80 3.23 -15.65 14.93
C MET A 80 3.83 -16.97 14.47
N ARG A 81 4.79 -16.98 13.51
CA ARG A 81 5.26 -18.19 12.82
C ARG A 81 6.73 -18.11 12.38
N ARG A 82 7.63 -17.78 13.30
CA ARG A 82 9.08 -17.70 13.03
C ARG A 82 9.70 -18.98 12.44
N GLU A 83 9.14 -20.13 12.79
CA GLU A 83 9.66 -21.44 12.33
C GLU A 83 9.41 -21.70 10.82
N HIS A 84 8.58 -20.89 10.14
CA HIS A 84 8.16 -21.12 8.76
C HIS A 84 8.21 -19.83 7.94
N LEU A 85 9.38 -19.19 7.84
CA LEU A 85 9.58 -17.92 7.14
C LEU A 85 9.11 -17.93 5.68
N PHE A 86 9.19 -19.08 5.00
CA PHE A 86 8.70 -19.21 3.63
C PHE A 86 7.16 -19.00 3.54
N SER A 87 6.42 -19.62 4.47
CA SER A 87 4.97 -19.41 4.52
C SER A 87 4.60 -17.98 4.92
N VAL A 88 5.39 -17.35 5.78
CA VAL A 88 5.25 -15.94 6.15
C VAL A 88 5.50 -15.04 4.94
N LEU A 89 6.53 -15.32 4.13
CA LEU A 89 6.82 -14.57 2.90
C LEU A 89 5.63 -14.61 1.94
N ILE A 90 5.10 -15.79 1.64
CA ILE A 90 3.94 -15.92 0.75
C ILE A 90 2.73 -15.17 1.32
N ALA A 91 2.44 -15.33 2.61
CA ALA A 91 1.33 -14.65 3.27
C ALA A 91 1.48 -13.12 3.21
N ALA A 92 2.69 -12.60 3.46
CA ALA A 92 2.99 -11.19 3.45
C ALA A 92 2.95 -10.58 2.03
N LEU A 93 3.43 -11.30 1.02
CA LEU A 93 3.33 -10.88 -0.37
C LEU A 93 1.88 -10.81 -0.84
N LEU A 94 1.08 -11.83 -0.54
CA LEU A 94 -0.36 -11.84 -0.85
C LEU A 94 -1.11 -10.72 -0.11
N ALA A 95 -0.81 -10.54 1.19
CA ALA A 95 -1.33 -9.42 1.96
C ALA A 95 -0.98 -8.08 1.32
N GLY A 96 0.26 -7.91 0.85
CA GLY A 96 0.73 -6.70 0.18
C GLY A 96 0.01 -6.43 -1.14
N VAL A 97 -0.13 -7.42 -2.00
CA VAL A 97 -0.82 -7.27 -3.29
C VAL A 97 -2.30 -6.92 -3.08
N ILE A 98 -3.00 -7.69 -2.23
CA ILE A 98 -4.42 -7.50 -1.97
C ILE A 98 -4.65 -6.19 -1.20
N GLY A 99 -3.82 -5.89 -0.22
CA GLY A 99 -3.89 -4.66 0.57
C GLY A 99 -3.68 -3.42 -0.27
N THR A 100 -2.67 -3.41 -1.14
CA THR A 100 -2.41 -2.31 -2.08
C THR A 100 -3.58 -2.12 -3.06
N ALA A 101 -4.12 -3.19 -3.62
CA ALA A 101 -5.27 -3.12 -4.52
C ALA A 101 -6.51 -2.55 -3.80
N ALA A 102 -6.79 -3.00 -2.57
CA ALA A 102 -7.88 -2.51 -1.76
C ALA A 102 -7.70 -1.02 -1.38
N MET A 103 -6.49 -0.62 -0.98
CA MET A 103 -6.14 0.75 -0.66
C MET A 103 -6.33 1.68 -1.86
N TRP A 104 -5.82 1.28 -3.02
CA TRP A 104 -6.01 2.03 -4.26
C TRP A 104 -7.48 2.15 -4.62
N TRP A 105 -8.22 1.03 -4.59
CA TRP A 105 -9.63 1.02 -4.96
C TRP A 105 -10.47 1.94 -4.07
N VAL A 106 -10.33 1.86 -2.75
CA VAL A 106 -11.07 2.72 -1.81
C VAL A 106 -10.68 4.18 -1.99
N GLY A 107 -9.38 4.49 -2.00
CA GLY A 107 -8.90 5.86 -2.09
C GLY A 107 -9.34 6.56 -3.37
N THR A 108 -9.24 5.88 -4.52
CA THR A 108 -9.68 6.44 -5.81
C THR A 108 -11.20 6.57 -5.89
N ARG A 109 -11.97 5.64 -5.32
CA ARG A 109 -13.44 5.74 -5.29
C ARG A 109 -13.93 6.90 -4.43
N LEU A 110 -13.36 7.07 -3.24
CA LEU A 110 -13.68 8.19 -2.35
C LEU A 110 -13.16 9.53 -2.87
N GLY A 111 -12.03 9.51 -3.60
CA GLY A 111 -11.43 10.70 -4.22
C GLY A 111 -11.86 10.97 -5.66
N SER A 112 -12.88 10.29 -6.16
CA SER A 112 -13.41 10.54 -7.52
C SER A 112 -14.21 11.84 -7.57
N VAL A 113 -14.00 12.63 -8.64
CA VAL A 113 -14.75 13.84 -8.95
C VAL A 113 -15.15 13.76 -10.42
N ASP A 114 -16.42 13.97 -10.70
CA ASP A 114 -16.92 14.01 -12.09
C ASP A 114 -16.65 15.39 -12.72
N ILE A 115 -15.44 15.55 -13.26
CA ILE A 115 -15.00 16.78 -13.91
C ILE A 115 -15.77 17.02 -15.21
N GLN A 116 -16.13 15.94 -15.94
CA GLN A 116 -16.84 16.07 -17.22
C GLN A 116 -18.27 16.57 -17.00
N GLY A 117 -18.98 16.01 -16.04
CA GLY A 117 -20.30 16.49 -15.66
C GLY A 117 -20.27 17.94 -15.17
N LEU A 118 -19.27 18.29 -14.36
CA LEU A 118 -19.09 19.66 -13.89
C LEU A 118 -18.80 20.63 -15.04
N SER A 119 -17.89 20.31 -15.96
CA SER A 119 -17.56 21.20 -17.09
C SER A 119 -18.71 21.38 -18.08
N ALA A 120 -19.63 20.40 -18.16
CA ALA A 120 -20.80 20.47 -19.02
C ALA A 120 -21.94 21.33 -18.42
N THR A 121 -21.99 21.46 -17.09
CA THR A 121 -23.09 22.13 -16.37
C THR A 121 -22.71 23.51 -15.81
N THR A 122 -21.41 23.77 -15.63
CA THR A 122 -20.97 25.06 -15.10
C THR A 122 -21.07 26.17 -16.13
N THR A 123 -21.46 27.35 -15.67
CA THR A 123 -21.47 28.59 -16.47
C THR A 123 -20.38 29.58 -16.06
N THR A 124 -19.69 29.31 -14.95
CA THR A 124 -18.62 30.14 -14.39
C THR A 124 -17.47 29.26 -13.96
N ASP A 125 -16.30 29.85 -13.76
CA ASP A 125 -15.11 29.14 -13.29
C ASP A 125 -15.34 28.59 -11.90
N VAL A 126 -15.14 27.28 -11.71
CA VAL A 126 -15.26 26.60 -10.41
C VAL A 126 -13.96 25.91 -10.09
N VAL A 127 -13.44 26.14 -8.88
CA VAL A 127 -12.24 25.45 -8.39
C VAL A 127 -12.66 24.19 -7.62
N VAL A 128 -12.12 23.04 -8.04
CA VAL A 128 -12.35 21.73 -7.41
C VAL A 128 -11.03 20.99 -7.23
N ASP A 129 -10.96 20.11 -6.27
CA ASP A 129 -9.81 19.23 -6.11
C ASP A 129 -9.74 18.19 -7.23
N ALA A 130 -8.55 17.94 -7.76
CA ALA A 130 -8.32 16.89 -8.75
C ALA A 130 -8.73 15.52 -8.21
N PRO A 131 -9.25 14.61 -9.07
CA PRO A 131 -9.52 13.24 -8.66
C PRO A 131 -8.25 12.56 -8.18
N LEU A 132 -8.36 11.84 -7.07
CA LEU A 132 -7.24 11.14 -6.47
C LEU A 132 -6.84 9.95 -7.36
N LYS A 133 -5.58 9.91 -7.76
CA LYS A 133 -5.00 8.84 -8.57
C LYS A 133 -3.55 8.60 -8.16
N VAL A 134 -3.07 7.39 -8.40
CA VAL A 134 -1.63 7.09 -8.35
C VAL A 134 -1.06 7.31 -9.75
N ALA A 135 -0.14 8.25 -9.88
CA ALA A 135 0.52 8.60 -11.13
C ALA A 135 1.76 7.74 -11.40
N MET A 136 2.45 7.30 -10.35
CA MET A 136 3.68 6.51 -10.43
C MET A 136 3.39 5.01 -10.21
N PRO A 137 3.45 4.14 -11.26
CA PRO A 137 3.13 2.71 -11.14
C PRO A 137 3.97 1.97 -10.10
N GLY A 138 5.22 2.41 -9.85
CA GLY A 138 6.09 1.83 -8.84
C GLY A 138 5.53 1.84 -7.42
N MET A 139 4.59 2.74 -7.11
CA MET A 139 3.98 2.82 -5.78
C MET A 139 3.12 1.59 -5.45
N TYR A 140 2.57 0.90 -6.44
CA TYR A 140 1.76 -0.31 -6.22
C TYR A 140 2.57 -1.50 -5.66
N VAL A 141 3.88 -1.52 -5.85
CA VAL A 141 4.74 -2.61 -5.39
C VAL A 141 5.48 -2.29 -4.08
N MET A 142 5.30 -1.10 -3.51
CA MET A 142 6.00 -0.69 -2.28
C MET A 142 5.67 -1.59 -1.09
N TRP A 143 4.41 -1.99 -0.93
CA TRP A 143 4.03 -2.90 0.16
C TRP A 143 4.67 -4.30 0.02
N PRO A 144 4.49 -5.05 -1.08
CA PRO A 144 5.15 -6.34 -1.23
C PRO A 144 6.69 -6.26 -1.18
N ILE A 145 7.30 -5.19 -1.69
CA ILE A 145 8.75 -4.99 -1.58
C ILE A 145 9.18 -4.82 -0.11
N ALA A 146 8.49 -3.97 0.65
CA ALA A 146 8.74 -3.78 2.07
C ALA A 146 8.58 -5.11 2.85
N SER A 147 7.56 -5.89 2.53
CA SER A 147 7.32 -7.21 3.11
C SER A 147 8.46 -8.19 2.80
N ALA A 148 8.89 -8.26 1.55
CA ALA A 148 10.01 -9.13 1.15
C ALA A 148 11.31 -8.74 1.85
N LEU A 149 11.58 -7.43 1.96
CA LEU A 149 12.76 -6.92 2.65
C LEU A 149 12.79 -7.32 4.12
N VAL A 150 11.67 -7.18 4.83
CA VAL A 150 11.57 -7.59 6.24
C VAL A 150 11.85 -9.08 6.41
N VAL A 151 11.24 -9.95 5.58
CA VAL A 151 11.49 -11.40 5.67
C VAL A 151 12.96 -11.73 5.36
N THR A 152 13.56 -11.06 4.38
CA THR A 152 14.98 -11.24 4.04
C THR A 152 15.89 -10.86 5.22
N ILE A 153 15.62 -9.76 5.90
CA ILE A 153 16.38 -9.33 7.07
C ILE A 153 16.25 -10.35 8.22
N LEU A 154 15.04 -10.88 8.45
CA LEU A 154 14.80 -11.88 9.49
C LEU A 154 15.53 -13.19 9.16
N ALA A 155 15.45 -13.68 7.92
CA ALA A 155 16.13 -14.89 7.47
C ALA A 155 17.66 -14.76 7.58
N LEU A 156 18.20 -13.61 7.21
CA LEU A 156 19.64 -13.32 7.35
C LEU A 156 20.08 -13.31 8.83
N GLY A 157 19.27 -12.73 9.70
CA GLY A 157 19.51 -12.72 11.15
C GLY A 157 19.57 -14.12 11.74
N ASP A 158 18.62 -14.98 11.37
CA ASP A 158 18.57 -16.37 11.82
C ASP A 158 19.80 -17.16 11.31
N TRP A 159 20.16 -17.00 10.03
CA TRP A 159 21.36 -17.64 9.45
C TRP A 159 22.65 -17.21 10.16
N ILE A 160 22.83 -15.91 10.43
CA ILE A 160 24.00 -15.41 11.15
C ILE A 160 24.08 -15.99 12.56
N SER A 161 22.94 -16.12 13.25
CA SER A 161 22.89 -16.68 14.60
C SER A 161 23.30 -18.15 14.62
N GLU A 162 22.85 -18.93 13.64
CA GLU A 162 23.24 -20.35 13.48
C GLU A 162 24.75 -20.51 13.22
N VAL A 163 25.31 -19.71 12.32
CA VAL A 163 26.76 -19.74 12.04
C VAL A 163 27.59 -19.38 13.28
N ARG A 164 27.14 -18.40 14.06
CA ARG A 164 27.83 -18.02 15.31
C ARG A 164 27.77 -19.10 16.38
N SER A 165 26.61 -19.75 16.53
CA SER A 165 26.46 -20.85 17.52
C SER A 165 27.30 -22.06 17.13
N ALA A 166 27.38 -22.42 15.86
CA ALA A 166 28.23 -23.49 15.36
C ALA A 166 29.73 -23.25 15.59
N ARG A 167 30.18 -21.99 15.54
CA ARG A 167 31.59 -21.62 15.83
C ARG A 167 31.93 -21.66 17.33
N ARG A 168 30.98 -21.43 18.22
CA ARG A 168 31.21 -21.45 19.69
C ARG A 168 31.19 -22.87 20.26
N GLY A 169 30.63 -23.85 19.55
CA GLY A 169 30.60 -25.25 19.97
C GLY A 169 31.80 -26.07 19.52
N ARG A 170 32.78 -25.46 18.84
CA ARG A 170 34.10 -26.04 18.50
C ARG A 170 35.18 -25.49 19.39
#